data_e88ccf5ecfd379ba9d56597c1e6c7494
#
_entry.id   e88ccf5ecfd379ba9d56597c1e6c7494
#
_cell.length_a   1.000
_cell.length_b   1.000
_cell.length_c   1.000
_cell.angle_alpha   90.00
_cell.angle_beta   90.00
_cell.angle_gamma   90.00
#
_symmetry.space_group_name_H-M   'P 1'
#
loop_
_entity.id
_entity.type
_entity.pdbx_description
1 polymer ?
#
loop_
_entity_poly.entity_id
_entity_poly.type
_entity_poly.pdbx_seq_one_letter_code
_entity_poly.pdbx_strand_id
1 'polypeptide(L)'
;MRFAVAVLALGFALACKDERPPQRNLPGDGPARVETPAPKAPEIPPGSPTVVFLGDSITAGLHLAADLAFPAVLQRELAAEGLPFVLVNAGVSGDTSSGGETRIDYILENKPDLVVIELGGNDGLRGQPTDVVDANLRSLIYKCRAKYVPVILLGVQLPPSLGPDYVAQFDALFPRLAAQESVPFVPKFMEGVGGVPEMNLPDGLHPTAKGHERIARNVLPKLREELKRLPKR
;
A
#
# COMPACT_ATOMS: atom_id res chain seq x y z
N MET A 1 23.66 75.85 -7.98
CA MET A 1 23.92 75.52 -6.57
C MET A 1 23.41 74.10 -6.36
N ARG A 2 24.33 73.13 -6.21
CA ARG A 2 24.02 71.71 -5.95
C ARG A 2 24.34 71.43 -4.48
N PHE A 3 23.34 71.11 -3.71
CA PHE A 3 23.52 70.61 -2.32
C PHE A 3 23.62 69.07 -2.36
N ALA A 4 24.77 68.57 -1.96
CA ALA A 4 24.98 67.17 -1.73
C ALA A 4 24.61 66.85 -0.25
N VAL A 5 23.66 65.89 -0.06
CA VAL A 5 23.33 65.36 1.26
C VAL A 5 24.07 64.02 1.42
N ALA A 6 25.01 64.00 2.36
CA ALA A 6 25.71 62.82 2.78
C ALA A 6 24.84 62.04 3.80
N VAL A 7 24.49 60.80 3.47
CA VAL A 7 23.83 59.88 4.40
C VAL A 7 24.89 59.01 5.05
N LEU A 8 25.02 59.17 6.36
CA LEU A 8 25.91 58.37 7.20
C LEU A 8 25.15 57.11 7.61
N ALA A 9 25.55 55.96 7.10
CA ALA A 9 25.00 54.67 7.51
C ALA A 9 25.76 54.12 8.71
N LEU A 10 25.12 54.15 9.88
CA LEU A 10 25.62 53.47 11.10
C LEU A 10 25.20 51.98 11.01
N GLY A 11 26.17 51.11 10.79
CA GLY A 11 25.97 49.67 10.87
C GLY A 11 25.95 49.17 12.32
N PHE A 12 24.79 48.74 12.80
CA PHE A 12 24.68 47.95 14.05
C PHE A 12 24.83 46.47 13.70
N ALA A 13 25.98 45.90 14.05
CA ALA A 13 26.17 44.46 14.04
C ALA A 13 25.56 43.87 15.33
N LEU A 14 24.35 43.33 15.26
CA LEU A 14 23.82 42.47 16.31
C LEU A 14 24.43 41.08 16.17
N ALA A 15 25.36 40.73 17.05
CA ALA A 15 25.82 39.36 17.23
C ALA A 15 24.71 38.58 17.99
N CYS A 16 23.90 37.81 17.26
CA CYS A 16 23.03 36.82 17.89
C CYS A 16 23.91 35.69 18.42
N LYS A 17 24.04 35.61 19.74
CA LYS A 17 24.53 34.39 20.40
C LYS A 17 23.47 33.34 20.30
N ASP A 18 23.81 32.26 19.58
CA ASP A 18 23.00 31.05 19.42
C ASP A 18 23.14 30.25 20.74
N GLU A 19 22.31 30.59 21.74
CA GLU A 19 22.19 29.79 22.96
C GLU A 19 21.15 28.71 22.76
N ARG A 20 21.59 27.56 22.19
CA ARG A 20 20.77 26.32 22.22
C ARG A 20 20.66 25.87 23.69
N PRO A 21 19.44 25.63 24.20
CA PRO A 21 19.28 25.06 25.54
C PRO A 21 19.93 23.66 25.57
N PRO A 22 20.52 23.25 26.71
CA PRO A 22 21.14 21.94 26.83
C PRO A 22 20.10 20.85 26.60
N GLN A 23 20.39 19.94 25.66
CA GLN A 23 19.57 18.75 25.45
C GLN A 23 19.60 17.92 26.74
N ARG A 24 18.45 17.84 27.39
CA ARG A 24 18.26 16.98 28.56
C ARG A 24 18.30 15.52 28.05
N ASN A 25 19.41 14.83 28.30
CA ASN A 25 19.47 13.37 28.13
C ASN A 25 18.48 12.73 29.10
N LEU A 26 17.35 12.30 28.59
CA LEU A 26 16.44 11.44 29.33
C LEU A 26 17.07 10.02 29.34
N PRO A 27 17.16 9.37 30.51
CA PRO A 27 17.62 8.00 30.56
C PRO A 27 16.65 7.11 29.78
N GLY A 28 17.13 6.54 28.70
CA GLY A 28 16.40 5.57 27.88
C GLY A 28 16.55 4.18 28.46
N ASP A 29 15.89 3.86 29.55
CA ASP A 29 15.73 2.51 30.05
C ASP A 29 14.32 1.98 29.65
N GLY A 30 14.07 1.88 28.36
CA GLY A 30 13.11 0.92 27.85
C GLY A 30 13.81 -0.44 27.69
N PRO A 31 13.10 -1.57 27.92
CA PRO A 31 13.70 -2.88 27.71
C PRO A 31 14.30 -2.96 26.30
N ALA A 32 15.54 -3.44 26.21
CA ALA A 32 16.25 -3.59 24.96
C ALA A 32 15.33 -4.31 23.95
N ARG A 33 15.01 -3.60 22.87
CA ARG A 33 14.25 -4.18 21.75
C ARG A 33 15.11 -5.35 21.25
N VAL A 34 14.66 -6.56 21.48
CA VAL A 34 15.26 -7.74 20.84
C VAL A 34 15.01 -7.55 19.35
N GLU A 35 16.03 -7.03 18.66
CA GLU A 35 16.02 -6.95 17.20
C GLU A 35 16.05 -8.36 16.67
N THR A 36 14.89 -8.89 16.35
CA THR A 36 14.82 -10.10 15.52
C THR A 36 15.45 -9.72 14.18
N PRO A 37 16.50 -10.47 13.73
CA PRO A 37 17.15 -10.15 12.45
C PRO A 37 16.09 -10.09 11.35
N ALA A 38 16.15 -9.05 10.52
CA ALA A 38 15.26 -8.91 9.37
C ALA A 38 15.30 -10.19 8.53
N PRO A 39 14.15 -10.72 8.07
CA PRO A 39 14.11 -11.90 7.24
C PRO A 39 15.00 -11.70 6.00
N LYS A 40 15.84 -12.68 5.68
CA LYS A 40 16.69 -12.60 4.48
C LYS A 40 15.79 -12.44 3.24
N ALA A 41 16.09 -11.45 2.39
CA ALA A 41 15.41 -11.29 1.12
C ALA A 41 15.55 -12.57 0.27
N PRO A 42 14.50 -13.05 -0.40
CA PRO A 42 14.58 -14.24 -1.22
C PRO A 42 15.47 -14.00 -2.45
N GLU A 43 16.14 -15.05 -2.91
CA GLU A 43 16.82 -15.03 -4.19
C GLU A 43 15.78 -15.13 -5.32
N ILE A 44 15.76 -14.14 -6.21
CA ILE A 44 14.85 -14.10 -7.34
C ILE A 44 15.63 -14.39 -8.62
N PRO A 45 15.44 -15.55 -9.24
CA PRO A 45 16.12 -15.91 -10.48
C PRO A 45 15.81 -14.96 -11.63
N PRO A 46 16.76 -14.71 -12.55
CA PRO A 46 16.49 -13.99 -13.78
C PRO A 46 15.33 -14.62 -14.57
N GLY A 47 14.46 -13.79 -15.13
CA GLY A 47 13.29 -14.30 -15.89
C GLY A 47 12.06 -14.62 -15.02
N SER A 48 12.15 -14.45 -13.67
CA SER A 48 10.97 -14.55 -12.82
C SER A 48 9.92 -13.50 -13.18
N PRO A 49 8.62 -13.84 -13.10
CA PRO A 49 7.55 -12.90 -13.44
C PRO A 49 7.56 -11.69 -12.53
N THR A 50 7.18 -10.53 -13.06
CA THR A 50 7.02 -9.29 -12.29
C THR A 50 5.58 -9.13 -11.84
N VAL A 51 5.36 -9.03 -10.53
CA VAL A 51 4.05 -8.79 -9.92
C VAL A 51 4.02 -7.41 -9.29
N VAL A 52 3.09 -6.57 -9.74
CA VAL A 52 2.86 -5.25 -9.16
C VAL A 52 1.68 -5.31 -8.19
N PHE A 53 1.88 -4.82 -6.98
CA PHE A 53 0.81 -4.58 -6.02
C PHE A 53 0.43 -3.10 -6.07
N LEU A 54 -0.66 -2.79 -6.73
CA LEU A 54 -1.24 -1.45 -6.82
C LEU A 54 -2.23 -1.27 -5.68
N GLY A 55 -1.89 -0.42 -4.70
CA GLY A 55 -2.71 -0.26 -3.52
C GLY A 55 -2.44 1.02 -2.74
N ASP A 56 -2.97 1.06 -1.54
CA ASP A 56 -2.85 2.20 -0.64
C ASP A 56 -1.83 2.00 0.49
N SER A 57 -2.10 2.51 1.70
CA SER A 57 -1.22 2.40 2.87
C SER A 57 -1.06 0.95 3.36
N ILE A 58 -2.06 0.09 3.13
CA ILE A 58 -1.98 -1.32 3.52
C ILE A 58 -0.97 -2.03 2.62
N THR A 59 -1.04 -1.83 1.31
CA THR A 59 -0.05 -2.36 0.36
C THR A 59 1.34 -1.78 0.63
N ALA A 60 1.46 -0.47 0.89
CA ALA A 60 2.72 0.17 1.22
C ALA A 60 3.39 -0.37 2.49
N GLY A 61 2.62 -0.93 3.42
CA GLY A 61 3.11 -1.32 4.76
C GLY A 61 3.41 -0.10 5.62
N LEU A 62 2.48 0.88 5.65
CA LEU A 62 2.67 2.13 6.38
C LEU A 62 3.10 1.88 7.84
N HIS A 63 4.13 2.59 8.30
CA HIS A 63 4.77 2.48 9.62
C HIS A 63 5.55 1.18 9.89
N LEU A 64 5.76 0.33 8.88
CA LEU A 64 6.56 -0.88 8.99
C LEU A 64 7.82 -0.80 8.13
N ALA A 65 8.78 -1.67 8.42
CA ALA A 65 9.86 -1.96 7.49
C ALA A 65 9.29 -2.63 6.22
N ALA A 66 9.82 -2.29 5.05
CA ALA A 66 9.27 -2.72 3.77
C ALA A 66 9.16 -4.26 3.61
N ASP A 67 10.07 -5.01 4.23
CA ASP A 67 10.10 -6.47 4.23
C ASP A 67 9.02 -7.12 5.11
N LEU A 68 8.33 -6.34 5.95
CA LEU A 68 7.20 -6.76 6.79
C LEU A 68 5.83 -6.49 6.13
N ALA A 69 5.78 -5.70 5.05
CA ALA A 69 4.55 -5.50 4.30
C ALA A 69 4.06 -6.80 3.65
N PHE A 70 2.74 -7.02 3.58
CA PHE A 70 2.18 -8.28 3.07
C PHE A 70 2.66 -8.68 1.67
N PRO A 71 2.95 -7.75 0.72
CA PRO A 71 3.51 -8.14 -0.57
C PRO A 71 4.90 -8.77 -0.44
N ALA A 72 5.74 -8.26 0.47
CA ALA A 72 7.07 -8.82 0.73
C ALA A 72 7.00 -10.17 1.47
N VAL A 73 6.03 -10.33 2.38
CA VAL A 73 5.75 -11.63 3.01
C VAL A 73 5.36 -12.67 1.96
N LEU A 74 4.44 -12.32 1.04
CA LEU A 74 4.04 -13.19 -0.07
C LEU A 74 5.21 -13.57 -0.98
N GLN A 75 6.09 -12.61 -1.29
CA GLN A 75 7.27 -12.88 -2.10
C GLN A 75 8.18 -13.93 -1.45
N ARG A 76 8.44 -13.81 -0.15
CA ARG A 76 9.26 -14.78 0.59
C ARG A 76 8.63 -16.18 0.63
N GLU A 77 7.34 -16.25 0.98
CA GLU A 77 6.62 -17.51 1.09
C GLU A 77 6.56 -18.25 -0.25
N LEU A 78 6.22 -17.55 -1.33
CA LEU A 78 6.12 -18.15 -2.66
C LEU A 78 7.48 -18.50 -3.26
N ALA A 79 8.53 -17.72 -2.99
CA ALA A 79 9.89 -18.09 -3.38
C ALA A 79 10.34 -19.41 -2.68
N ALA A 80 10.01 -19.58 -1.40
CA ALA A 80 10.29 -20.82 -0.66
C ALA A 80 9.50 -22.03 -1.22
N GLU A 81 8.35 -21.79 -1.86
CA GLU A 81 7.56 -22.81 -2.56
C GLU A 81 8.04 -23.07 -4.01
N GLY A 82 9.10 -22.42 -4.48
CA GLY A 82 9.60 -22.54 -5.85
C GLY A 82 8.79 -21.73 -6.89
N LEU A 83 8.06 -20.73 -6.44
CA LEU A 83 7.30 -19.78 -7.26
C LEU A 83 7.82 -18.35 -7.06
N PRO A 84 9.11 -18.06 -7.33
CA PRO A 84 9.69 -16.75 -7.15
C PRO A 84 9.10 -15.74 -8.13
N PHE A 85 8.96 -14.48 -7.70
CA PHE A 85 8.55 -13.37 -8.55
C PHE A 85 9.26 -12.09 -8.15
N VAL A 86 9.45 -11.19 -9.11
CA VAL A 86 9.92 -9.82 -8.84
C VAL A 86 8.76 -9.01 -8.28
N LEU A 87 8.92 -8.54 -7.03
CA LEU A 87 7.93 -7.70 -6.36
C LEU A 87 8.12 -6.24 -6.77
N VAL A 88 7.04 -5.60 -7.21
CA VAL A 88 6.92 -4.15 -7.29
C VAL A 88 5.80 -3.71 -6.36
N ASN A 89 6.18 -3.16 -5.20
CA ASN A 89 5.21 -2.57 -4.28
C ASN A 89 4.88 -1.15 -4.74
N ALA A 90 3.72 -0.97 -5.33
CA ALA A 90 3.16 0.30 -5.81
C ALA A 90 2.05 0.82 -4.87
N GLY A 91 2.17 0.56 -3.56
CA GLY A 91 1.31 1.13 -2.53
C GLY A 91 1.62 2.61 -2.30
N VAL A 92 0.59 3.45 -2.24
CA VAL A 92 0.69 4.88 -1.92
C VAL A 92 -0.28 5.22 -0.80
N SER A 93 0.24 5.63 0.36
CA SER A 93 -0.60 5.93 1.52
C SER A 93 -1.63 7.01 1.23
N GLY A 94 -2.89 6.72 1.57
CA GLY A 94 -4.03 7.62 1.31
C GLY A 94 -4.59 7.55 -0.11
N ASP A 95 -4.04 6.70 -0.97
CA ASP A 95 -4.49 6.57 -2.36
C ASP A 95 -5.92 6.02 -2.44
N THR A 96 -6.65 6.47 -3.47
CA THR A 96 -8.01 6.08 -3.77
C THR A 96 -8.06 5.27 -5.07
N SER A 97 -9.22 4.73 -5.41
CA SER A 97 -9.45 4.11 -6.72
C SER A 97 -9.12 5.07 -7.87
N SER A 98 -9.46 6.35 -7.73
CA SER A 98 -9.13 7.41 -8.70
C SER A 98 -7.61 7.67 -8.75
N GLY A 99 -6.92 7.69 -7.61
CA GLY A 99 -5.46 7.86 -7.58
C GLY A 99 -4.74 6.72 -8.30
N GLY A 100 -5.16 5.48 -8.07
CA GLY A 100 -4.65 4.32 -8.80
C GLY A 100 -4.86 4.44 -10.31
N GLU A 101 -6.04 4.93 -10.72
CA GLU A 101 -6.41 5.12 -12.12
C GLU A 101 -5.48 6.10 -12.84
N THR A 102 -5.03 7.16 -12.16
CA THR A 102 -4.12 8.16 -12.74
C THR A 102 -2.69 7.64 -12.99
N ARG A 103 -2.26 6.58 -12.29
CA ARG A 103 -0.88 6.07 -12.35
C ARG A 103 -0.74 4.68 -12.97
N ILE A 104 -1.84 3.99 -13.26
CA ILE A 104 -1.79 2.63 -13.82
C ILE A 104 -1.10 2.59 -15.19
N ASP A 105 -1.30 3.58 -16.04
CA ASP A 105 -0.71 3.62 -17.37
C ASP A 105 0.83 3.63 -17.30
N TYR A 106 1.40 4.43 -16.40
CA TYR A 106 2.85 4.42 -16.13
C TYR A 106 3.35 3.06 -15.60
N ILE A 107 2.57 2.42 -14.73
CA ILE A 107 2.90 1.08 -14.22
C ILE A 107 2.94 0.06 -15.37
N LEU A 108 1.97 0.11 -16.26
CA LEU A 108 1.83 -0.81 -17.39
C LEU A 108 2.90 -0.62 -18.48
N GLU A 109 3.55 0.55 -18.56
CA GLU A 109 4.72 0.76 -19.44
C GLU A 109 5.88 -0.19 -19.10
N ASN A 110 6.01 -0.60 -17.84
CA ASN A 110 7.02 -1.55 -17.38
C ASN A 110 6.65 -3.02 -17.64
N LYS A 111 5.54 -3.29 -18.33
CA LYS A 111 5.08 -4.61 -18.76
C LYS A 111 5.08 -5.65 -17.62
N PRO A 112 4.36 -5.41 -16.51
CA PRO A 112 4.24 -6.41 -15.45
C PRO A 112 3.54 -7.67 -15.98
N ASP A 113 3.83 -8.82 -15.36
CA ASP A 113 3.19 -10.09 -15.69
C ASP A 113 1.86 -10.29 -14.96
N LEU A 114 1.66 -9.58 -13.85
CA LEU A 114 0.45 -9.62 -13.03
C LEU A 114 0.30 -8.33 -12.24
N VAL A 115 -0.92 -7.82 -12.11
CA VAL A 115 -1.26 -6.70 -11.21
C VAL A 115 -2.22 -7.18 -10.14
N VAL A 116 -1.91 -6.94 -8.87
CA VAL A 116 -2.81 -7.12 -7.74
C VAL A 116 -3.35 -5.75 -7.35
N ILE A 117 -4.68 -5.56 -7.44
CA ILE A 117 -5.34 -4.29 -7.12
C ILE A 117 -5.91 -4.36 -5.70
N GLU A 118 -5.43 -3.48 -4.82
CA GLU A 118 -5.87 -3.27 -3.44
C GLU A 118 -6.18 -1.78 -3.26
N LEU A 119 -7.34 -1.33 -3.73
CA LEU A 119 -7.78 0.07 -3.67
C LEU A 119 -9.28 0.15 -3.37
N GLY A 120 -9.70 1.30 -2.87
CA GLY A 120 -11.10 1.58 -2.53
C GLY A 120 -11.31 1.80 -1.03
N GLY A 121 -10.37 1.39 -0.17
CA GLY A 121 -10.46 1.63 1.27
C GLY A 121 -10.60 3.11 1.62
N ASN A 122 -9.75 3.94 1.05
CA ASN A 122 -9.78 5.39 1.24
C ASN A 122 -11.01 6.06 0.60
N ASP A 123 -11.51 5.51 -0.50
CA ASP A 123 -12.79 5.96 -1.08
C ASP A 123 -13.93 5.74 -0.09
N GLY A 124 -14.02 4.51 0.44
CA GLY A 124 -15.04 4.15 1.42
C GLY A 124 -14.96 4.98 2.70
N LEU A 125 -13.76 5.15 3.27
CA LEU A 125 -13.55 5.97 4.47
C LEU A 125 -13.92 7.45 4.27
N ARG A 126 -13.87 7.94 3.02
CA ARG A 126 -14.28 9.32 2.64
C ARG A 126 -15.72 9.42 2.18
N GLY A 127 -16.48 8.32 2.23
CA GLY A 127 -17.89 8.30 1.80
C GLY A 127 -18.10 8.53 0.31
N GLN A 128 -17.13 8.12 -0.53
CA GLN A 128 -17.29 8.24 -1.98
C GLN A 128 -18.46 7.37 -2.48
N PRO A 129 -19.23 7.83 -3.46
CA PRO A 129 -20.30 7.03 -4.07
C PRO A 129 -19.74 5.70 -4.63
N THR A 130 -20.44 4.61 -4.37
CA THR A 130 -19.96 3.26 -4.76
C THR A 130 -19.89 3.04 -6.27
N ASP A 131 -20.70 3.75 -7.05
CA ASP A 131 -20.66 3.76 -8.51
C ASP A 131 -19.40 4.44 -9.06
N VAL A 132 -18.89 5.47 -8.39
CA VAL A 132 -17.61 6.11 -8.73
C VAL A 132 -16.46 5.14 -8.48
N VAL A 133 -16.46 4.47 -7.33
CA VAL A 133 -15.44 3.46 -6.99
C VAL A 133 -15.48 2.29 -7.98
N ASP A 134 -16.68 1.78 -8.31
CA ASP A 134 -16.87 0.72 -9.32
C ASP A 134 -16.29 1.15 -10.67
N ALA A 135 -16.61 2.34 -11.13
CA ALA A 135 -16.14 2.85 -12.43
C ALA A 135 -14.60 2.94 -12.47
N ASN A 136 -13.97 3.45 -11.43
CA ASN A 136 -12.51 3.56 -11.35
C ASN A 136 -11.83 2.18 -11.32
N LEU A 137 -12.32 1.26 -10.48
CA LEU A 137 -11.77 -0.11 -10.41
C LEU A 137 -11.95 -0.86 -11.74
N ARG A 138 -13.10 -0.69 -12.39
CA ARG A 138 -13.37 -1.24 -13.73
C ARG A 138 -12.41 -0.67 -14.77
N SER A 139 -12.14 0.63 -14.74
CA SER A 139 -11.16 1.28 -15.61
C SER A 139 -9.75 0.68 -15.42
N LEU A 140 -9.32 0.46 -14.17
CA LEU A 140 -8.04 -0.20 -13.85
C LEU A 140 -7.96 -1.60 -14.48
N ILE A 141 -9.01 -2.41 -14.30
CA ILE A 141 -9.09 -3.77 -14.87
C ILE A 141 -9.04 -3.71 -16.40
N TYR A 142 -9.79 -2.79 -17.01
CA TYR A 142 -9.82 -2.61 -18.46
C TYR A 142 -8.45 -2.21 -19.01
N LYS A 143 -7.76 -1.25 -18.39
CA LYS A 143 -6.41 -0.80 -18.80
C LYS A 143 -5.39 -1.94 -18.72
N CYS A 144 -5.42 -2.75 -17.66
CA CYS A 144 -4.58 -3.95 -17.56
C CYS A 144 -4.89 -4.94 -18.68
N ARG A 145 -6.17 -5.25 -18.91
CA ARG A 145 -6.61 -6.17 -19.95
C ARG A 145 -6.22 -5.71 -21.35
N ALA A 146 -6.30 -4.41 -21.65
CA ALA A 146 -5.89 -3.83 -22.92
C ALA A 146 -4.37 -4.01 -23.20
N LYS A 147 -3.59 -4.25 -22.15
CA LYS A 147 -2.15 -4.58 -22.22
C LYS A 147 -1.86 -6.08 -22.04
N TYR A 148 -2.89 -6.93 -22.03
CA TYR A 148 -2.81 -8.38 -21.79
C TYR A 148 -2.19 -8.72 -20.42
N VAL A 149 -2.33 -7.85 -19.42
CA VAL A 149 -1.85 -8.08 -18.05
C VAL A 149 -3.01 -8.61 -17.21
N PRO A 150 -2.91 -9.84 -16.67
CA PRO A 150 -3.90 -10.39 -15.75
C PRO A 150 -3.97 -9.59 -14.45
N VAL A 151 -5.14 -9.66 -13.79
CA VAL A 151 -5.43 -8.91 -12.55
C VAL A 151 -5.93 -9.86 -11.48
N ILE A 152 -5.52 -9.63 -10.22
CA ILE A 152 -6.21 -10.11 -9.02
C ILE A 152 -6.84 -8.90 -8.35
N LEU A 153 -8.12 -8.96 -8.01
CA LEU A 153 -8.82 -7.94 -7.24
C LEU A 153 -8.90 -8.37 -5.77
N LEU A 154 -8.48 -7.51 -4.84
CA LEU A 154 -8.65 -7.71 -3.41
C LEU A 154 -9.91 -6.97 -2.93
N GLY A 155 -10.81 -7.68 -2.26
CA GLY A 155 -12.06 -7.14 -1.74
C GLY A 155 -11.85 -6.39 -0.43
N VAL A 156 -12.11 -5.12 -0.43
CA VAL A 156 -12.03 -4.23 0.73
C VAL A 156 -13.34 -4.27 1.51
N GLN A 157 -13.26 -4.24 2.84
CA GLN A 157 -14.38 -4.12 3.74
C GLN A 157 -14.27 -2.82 4.54
N LEU A 158 -15.41 -2.19 4.80
CA LEU A 158 -15.48 -0.96 5.59
C LEU A 158 -15.85 -1.23 7.05
N PRO A 159 -15.41 -0.37 7.99
CA PRO A 159 -15.86 -0.45 9.36
C PRO A 159 -17.37 -0.17 9.47
N PRO A 160 -18.09 -0.90 10.35
CA PRO A 160 -19.56 -0.74 10.52
C PRO A 160 -19.99 0.67 10.93
N SER A 161 -19.11 1.47 11.49
CA SER A 161 -19.36 2.86 11.91
C SER A 161 -19.75 3.81 10.79
N LEU A 162 -19.51 3.43 9.51
CA LEU A 162 -19.88 4.24 8.33
C LEU A 162 -21.38 4.11 7.94
N GLY A 163 -22.14 3.36 8.72
CA GLY A 163 -23.57 3.17 8.50
C GLY A 163 -23.91 1.92 7.69
N PRO A 164 -24.98 1.20 8.08
CA PRO A 164 -25.27 -0.13 7.54
C PRO A 164 -25.57 -0.10 6.03
N ASP A 165 -26.29 0.88 5.54
CA ASP A 165 -26.67 0.95 4.13
C ASP A 165 -25.47 1.18 3.21
N TYR A 166 -24.57 2.09 3.59
CA TYR A 166 -23.35 2.36 2.82
C TYR A 166 -22.38 1.18 2.87
N VAL A 167 -22.17 0.59 4.04
CA VAL A 167 -21.31 -0.59 4.19
C VAL A 167 -21.85 -1.75 3.35
N ALA A 168 -23.16 -2.03 3.37
CA ALA A 168 -23.75 -3.09 2.56
C ALA A 168 -23.56 -2.86 1.04
N GLN A 169 -23.74 -1.62 0.57
CA GLN A 169 -23.50 -1.27 -0.83
C GLN A 169 -22.04 -1.45 -1.21
N PHE A 170 -21.11 -1.05 -0.33
CA PHE A 170 -19.69 -1.15 -0.56
C PHE A 170 -19.21 -2.61 -0.55
N ASP A 171 -19.68 -3.42 0.40
CA ASP A 171 -19.36 -4.85 0.48
C ASP A 171 -19.85 -5.63 -0.74
N ALA A 172 -20.98 -5.21 -1.35
CA ALA A 172 -21.51 -5.83 -2.56
C ALA A 172 -20.76 -5.43 -3.83
N LEU A 173 -19.99 -4.32 -3.82
CA LEU A 173 -19.32 -3.79 -5.00
C LEU A 173 -18.25 -4.77 -5.55
N PHE A 174 -17.30 -5.17 -4.72
CA PHE A 174 -16.15 -5.96 -5.16
C PHE A 174 -16.52 -7.34 -5.72
N PRO A 175 -17.36 -8.16 -5.05
CA PRO A 175 -17.74 -9.46 -5.60
C PRO A 175 -18.56 -9.32 -6.89
N ARG A 176 -19.43 -8.29 -7.00
CA ARG A 176 -20.17 -8.00 -8.23
C ARG A 176 -19.21 -7.62 -9.36
N LEU A 177 -18.28 -6.70 -9.12
CA LEU A 177 -17.29 -6.27 -10.11
C LEU A 177 -16.43 -7.45 -10.58
N ALA A 178 -15.90 -8.25 -9.63
CA ALA A 178 -15.07 -9.40 -9.94
C ALA A 178 -15.81 -10.43 -10.82
N ALA A 179 -17.09 -10.69 -10.53
CA ALA A 179 -17.92 -11.61 -11.31
C ALA A 179 -18.20 -11.05 -12.72
N GLN A 180 -18.57 -9.77 -12.83
CA GLN A 180 -18.87 -9.11 -14.10
C GLN A 180 -17.65 -9.03 -15.01
N GLU A 181 -16.49 -8.74 -14.44
CA GLU A 181 -15.22 -8.65 -15.17
C GLU A 181 -14.49 -10.00 -15.28
N SER A 182 -15.00 -11.07 -14.67
CA SER A 182 -14.36 -12.40 -14.66
C SER A 182 -12.89 -12.35 -14.24
N VAL A 183 -12.58 -11.59 -13.20
CA VAL A 183 -11.22 -11.47 -12.63
C VAL A 183 -11.06 -12.31 -11.36
N PRO A 184 -9.89 -12.94 -11.16
CA PRO A 184 -9.53 -13.57 -9.89
C PRO A 184 -9.76 -12.64 -8.70
N PHE A 185 -10.37 -13.15 -7.63
CA PHE A 185 -10.86 -12.34 -6.52
C PHE A 185 -10.52 -12.95 -5.16
N VAL A 186 -10.08 -12.10 -4.24
CA VAL A 186 -9.91 -12.41 -2.81
C VAL A 186 -10.98 -11.63 -2.04
N PRO A 187 -12.06 -12.26 -1.56
CA PRO A 187 -13.25 -11.54 -1.05
C PRO A 187 -13.00 -10.63 0.13
N LYS A 188 -12.18 -11.05 1.07
CA LYS A 188 -11.93 -10.39 2.36
C LYS A 188 -10.45 -10.45 2.68
N PHE A 189 -9.65 -9.66 1.96
CA PHE A 189 -8.19 -9.77 2.11
C PHE A 189 -7.71 -9.45 3.53
N MET A 190 -8.44 -8.62 4.29
CA MET A 190 -8.16 -8.29 5.69
C MET A 190 -8.93 -9.17 6.71
N GLU A 191 -9.45 -10.34 6.31
CA GLU A 191 -10.16 -11.21 7.24
C GLU A 191 -9.28 -11.65 8.42
N GLY A 192 -9.79 -11.45 9.65
CA GLY A 192 -9.06 -11.71 10.91
C GLY A 192 -8.02 -10.64 11.25
N VAL A 193 -8.04 -9.48 10.55
CA VAL A 193 -7.20 -8.32 10.84
C VAL A 193 -8.05 -7.10 11.19
N GLY A 194 -8.96 -6.69 10.32
CA GLY A 194 -9.80 -5.52 10.56
C GLY A 194 -10.57 -5.62 11.88
N GLY A 195 -10.42 -4.60 12.74
CA GLY A 195 -11.08 -4.56 14.04
C GLY A 195 -10.49 -5.47 15.14
N VAL A 196 -9.38 -6.16 14.87
CA VAL A 196 -8.68 -7.01 15.86
C VAL A 196 -7.51 -6.22 16.46
N PRO A 197 -7.53 -5.82 17.74
CA PRO A 197 -6.54 -4.92 18.32
C PRO A 197 -5.09 -5.38 18.16
N GLU A 198 -4.80 -6.67 18.33
CA GLU A 198 -3.44 -7.22 18.25
C GLU A 198 -2.90 -7.29 16.81
N MET A 199 -3.78 -7.14 15.83
CA MET A 199 -3.46 -7.16 14.40
C MET A 199 -3.33 -5.78 13.82
N ASN A 200 -3.73 -4.71 14.55
CA ASN A 200 -3.70 -3.34 14.09
C ASN A 200 -2.83 -2.47 14.98
N LEU A 201 -2.27 -1.41 14.39
CA LEU A 201 -1.59 -0.34 15.12
C LEU A 201 -2.59 0.43 16.00
N PRO A 202 -2.12 1.32 16.90
CA PRO A 202 -3.01 2.07 17.80
C PRO A 202 -4.08 2.92 17.11
N ASP A 203 -3.93 3.21 15.82
CA ASP A 203 -4.93 3.91 15.02
C ASP A 203 -6.15 3.04 14.67
N GLY A 204 -6.07 1.72 14.91
CA GLY A 204 -7.12 0.75 14.63
C GLY A 204 -7.39 0.48 13.15
N LEU A 205 -6.58 1.05 12.26
CA LEU A 205 -6.75 1.01 10.80
C LEU A 205 -5.62 0.26 10.10
N HIS A 206 -4.36 0.59 10.45
CA HIS A 206 -3.19 0.01 9.79
C HIS A 206 -2.73 -1.26 10.49
N PRO A 207 -2.46 -2.35 9.75
CA PRO A 207 -2.05 -3.61 10.35
C PRO A 207 -0.65 -3.54 10.97
N THR A 208 -0.45 -4.29 12.05
CA THR A 208 0.89 -4.63 12.58
C THR A 208 1.60 -5.61 11.63
N ALA A 209 2.88 -5.90 11.88
CA ALA A 209 3.60 -6.95 11.15
C ALA A 209 2.84 -8.29 11.18
N LYS A 210 2.25 -8.66 12.33
CA LYS A 210 1.41 -9.85 12.48
C LYS A 210 0.12 -9.76 11.65
N GLY A 211 -0.48 -8.56 11.56
CA GLY A 211 -1.61 -8.28 10.68
C GLY A 211 -1.23 -8.49 9.22
N HIS A 212 -0.08 -7.99 8.77
CA HIS A 212 0.42 -8.19 7.41
C HIS A 212 0.71 -9.66 7.08
N GLU A 213 1.26 -10.44 8.01
CA GLU A 213 1.38 -11.89 7.85
C GLU A 213 0.01 -12.58 7.68
N ARG A 214 -1.01 -12.11 8.42
CA ARG A 214 -2.37 -12.64 8.26
C ARG A 214 -2.96 -12.28 6.90
N ILE A 215 -2.79 -11.04 6.43
CA ILE A 215 -3.19 -10.61 5.09
C ILE A 215 -2.50 -11.46 4.03
N ALA A 216 -1.18 -11.66 4.15
CA ALA A 216 -0.45 -12.51 3.22
C ALA A 216 -1.08 -13.91 3.12
N ARG A 217 -1.39 -14.55 4.25
CA ARG A 217 -2.08 -15.86 4.26
C ARG A 217 -3.43 -15.85 3.57
N ASN A 218 -4.19 -14.76 3.66
CA ASN A 218 -5.48 -14.63 2.98
C ASN A 218 -5.33 -14.51 1.45
N VAL A 219 -4.28 -13.83 0.98
CA VAL A 219 -4.02 -13.57 -0.46
C VAL A 219 -3.25 -14.72 -1.11
N LEU A 220 -2.39 -15.41 -0.37
CA LEU A 220 -1.46 -16.44 -0.84
C LEU A 220 -2.08 -17.50 -1.76
N PRO A 221 -3.25 -18.11 -1.41
CA PRO A 221 -3.83 -19.16 -2.26
C PRO A 221 -4.13 -18.67 -3.67
N LYS A 222 -4.69 -17.46 -3.78
CA LYS A 222 -5.08 -16.88 -5.07
C LYS A 222 -3.85 -16.44 -5.87
N LEU A 223 -2.89 -15.79 -5.24
CA LEU A 223 -1.65 -15.38 -5.91
C LEU A 223 -0.85 -16.60 -6.41
N ARG A 224 -0.77 -17.67 -5.59
CA ARG A 224 -0.14 -18.94 -6.00
C ARG A 224 -0.80 -19.55 -7.23
N GLU A 225 -2.12 -19.55 -7.28
CA GLU A 225 -2.90 -20.05 -8.42
C GLU A 225 -2.58 -19.26 -9.68
N GLU A 226 -2.60 -17.93 -9.62
CA GLU A 226 -2.36 -17.09 -10.79
C GLU A 226 -0.91 -17.14 -11.25
N LEU A 227 0.08 -17.17 -10.35
CA LEU A 227 1.49 -17.35 -10.73
C LEU A 227 1.74 -18.64 -11.50
N LYS A 228 1.05 -19.74 -11.15
CA LYS A 228 1.15 -21.01 -11.89
C LYS A 228 0.53 -20.97 -13.29
N ARG A 229 -0.36 -20.02 -13.55
CA ARG A 229 -1.02 -19.81 -14.86
C ARG A 229 -0.21 -18.93 -15.79
N LEU A 230 0.73 -18.13 -15.23
CA LEU A 230 1.57 -17.26 -16.05
C LEU A 230 2.43 -18.11 -17.03
N PRO A 231 2.67 -17.62 -18.25
CA PRO A 231 3.53 -18.31 -19.20
C PRO A 231 4.95 -18.42 -18.63
N LYS A 232 5.55 -19.60 -18.73
CA LYS A 232 6.95 -19.81 -18.39
C LYS A 232 7.83 -19.07 -19.42
N ARG A 233 8.73 -18.25 -18.95
CA ARG A 233 9.72 -17.55 -19.78
C ARG A 233 11.01 -18.37 -19.88
#